data_c79cd9daf8587a53d0c9ee0a8d1d65ee
#
_entry.id   c79cd9daf8587a53d0c9ee0a8d1d65ee
#
_cell.length_a   1.000
_cell.length_b   1.000
_cell.length_c   1.000
_cell.angle_alpha   90.00
_cell.angle_beta   90.00
_cell.angle_gamma   90.00
#
_symmetry.space_group_name_H-M   'P 1'
#
loop_
_entity.id
_entity.type
_entity.pdbx_description
1 polymer ?
#
loop_
_entity_poly.entity_id
_entity_poly.type
_entity_poly.pdbx_seq_one_letter_code
_entity_poly.pdbx_strand_id
1 'polypeptide(L)'
;MPGDPLQPVLGGQIPFDATAGEIESRAELNSHLAAGTLADLVVLGLRLDLDPPDLTGVDVRNTLFIGCKLACAEAELDLIRRGAHVIPPFDARPYPTHPAILYTPEDLSAGFDAAGFAGMYDTRVWDHFRAHGGATPDIREAIAQRLHDAGIDNALGKALAAWVGVHGGSPVGIMGGHAVPRGSEPYRTAAELAWRLAGDRRLIVTGGGPGVMEAANLGAYFSARPDTELTAAIDTLAAAPDFLDHDPYTAAAISVRRTYPAPPAAVRDVAGRLALGGLALPTWLYGHEPANLFAGQIGKYFSNAVREDSILRLSRGGIVFAPGWAGTVQEIFQAATKTFYRTDGPSGAFVFLGVQHWSALPVEALLQPLLARSPHGDQSDLVVVTDSIDEAVAALSTSGGTGIGTDGGTRGDGSSGGWSDSGGGGDGGGDGS
;
A
#
# COMPACT_ATOMS: atom_id res chain seq x y z
N MET A 1 -3.47 -22.22 -26.89
CA MET A 1 -4.26 -21.00 -26.72
C MET A 1 -3.58 -20.22 -25.62
N PRO A 2 -3.14 -18.98 -25.80
CA PRO A 2 -2.71 -18.15 -24.69
C PRO A 2 -3.92 -17.92 -23.79
N GLY A 3 -3.75 -18.04 -22.47
CA GLY A 3 -4.80 -17.86 -21.48
C GLY A 3 -5.43 -16.48 -21.64
N ASP A 4 -6.73 -16.40 -21.36
CA ASP A 4 -7.51 -15.16 -21.37
C ASP A 4 -6.87 -14.16 -20.39
N PRO A 5 -6.39 -13.00 -20.86
CA PRO A 5 -5.75 -11.99 -20.01
C PRO A 5 -6.72 -11.34 -19.00
N LEU A 6 -8.00 -11.71 -19.03
CA LEU A 6 -9.03 -11.20 -18.13
C LEU A 6 -9.45 -12.20 -17.04
N GLN A 7 -8.83 -13.38 -16.95
CA GLN A 7 -9.11 -14.25 -15.81
C GLN A 7 -8.56 -13.63 -14.53
N PRO A 8 -9.40 -13.44 -13.49
CA PRO A 8 -8.91 -12.96 -12.21
C PRO A 8 -7.91 -13.97 -11.67
N VAL A 9 -6.77 -13.46 -11.25
CA VAL A 9 -5.71 -14.21 -10.62
C VAL A 9 -6.23 -14.87 -9.35
N LEU A 10 -6.53 -16.15 -9.44
CA LEU A 10 -7.01 -16.94 -8.32
C LEU A 10 -5.85 -17.38 -7.43
N GLY A 11 -5.88 -16.94 -6.18
CA GLY A 11 -5.16 -17.55 -5.06
C GLY A 11 -3.64 -17.46 -5.06
N GLY A 12 -3.09 -16.68 -4.15
CA GLY A 12 -1.67 -16.73 -3.80
C GLY A 12 -0.72 -15.84 -4.59
N GLN A 13 -1.19 -15.13 -5.62
CA GLN A 13 -0.36 -14.16 -6.32
C GLN A 13 -0.31 -12.83 -5.57
N ILE A 14 0.85 -12.19 -5.63
CA ILE A 14 1.08 -10.86 -5.08
C ILE A 14 0.16 -9.88 -5.80
N PRO A 15 -0.59 -9.01 -5.06
CA PRO A 15 -1.60 -8.12 -5.66
C PRO A 15 -1.05 -7.11 -6.66
N PHE A 16 0.26 -6.91 -6.68
CA PHE A 16 0.97 -6.10 -7.64
C PHE A 16 2.01 -6.99 -8.29
N ASP A 17 1.98 -7.08 -9.61
CA ASP A 17 2.96 -7.84 -10.37
C ASP A 17 4.28 -7.07 -10.36
N ALA A 18 5.28 -7.63 -9.70
CA ALA A 18 6.64 -7.16 -9.84
C ALA A 18 7.13 -7.64 -11.22
N THR A 19 7.06 -6.76 -12.20
CA THR A 19 7.41 -7.10 -13.57
C THR A 19 8.87 -7.53 -13.69
N ALA A 20 9.09 -8.74 -14.14
CA ALA A 20 10.40 -9.18 -14.61
C ALA A 20 10.80 -8.28 -15.79
N GLY A 21 11.98 -7.69 -15.77
CA GLY A 21 12.48 -6.86 -16.87
C GLY A 21 12.64 -5.39 -16.55
N GLU A 22 12.64 -5.02 -15.27
CA GLU A 22 12.99 -3.68 -14.83
C GLU A 22 14.48 -3.54 -14.53
N ILE A 23 15.03 -2.40 -14.94
CA ILE A 23 16.44 -2.03 -14.76
C ILE A 23 16.50 -0.78 -13.88
N GLU A 24 16.99 -0.94 -12.66
CA GLU A 24 17.02 0.13 -11.64
C GLU A 24 18.44 0.56 -11.28
N SER A 25 19.43 -0.14 -11.79
CA SER A 25 20.82 0.14 -11.51
C SER A 25 21.66 0.19 -12.78
N ARG A 26 22.78 0.93 -12.70
CA ARG A 26 23.76 0.96 -13.77
C ARG A 26 24.38 -0.40 -14.05
N ALA A 27 24.54 -1.23 -13.03
CA ALA A 27 25.10 -2.57 -13.16
C ALA A 27 24.17 -3.50 -13.96
N GLU A 28 22.88 -3.47 -13.68
CA GLU A 28 21.85 -4.20 -14.44
C GLU A 28 21.80 -3.72 -15.88
N LEU A 29 21.77 -2.39 -16.10
CA LEU A 29 21.79 -1.81 -17.42
C LEU A 29 23.00 -2.34 -18.22
N ASN A 30 24.19 -2.30 -17.65
CA ASN A 30 25.40 -2.75 -18.30
C ASN A 30 25.36 -4.26 -18.65
N SER A 31 24.72 -5.07 -17.82
CA SER A 31 24.55 -6.51 -18.10
C SER A 31 23.65 -6.74 -19.32
N HIS A 32 22.55 -5.99 -19.47
CA HIS A 32 21.68 -6.05 -20.64
C HIS A 32 22.35 -5.48 -21.89
N LEU A 33 23.12 -4.41 -21.76
CA LEU A 33 23.89 -3.83 -22.86
C LEU A 33 24.92 -4.85 -23.41
N ALA A 34 25.57 -5.61 -22.54
CA ALA A 34 26.49 -6.66 -22.95
C ALA A 34 25.78 -7.82 -23.71
N ALA A 35 24.48 -8.04 -23.46
CA ALA A 35 23.64 -8.95 -24.22
C ALA A 35 23.11 -8.35 -25.53
N GLY A 36 23.30 -7.05 -25.78
CA GLY A 36 22.95 -6.36 -27.01
C GLY A 36 21.46 -6.00 -27.15
N THR A 37 20.65 -6.16 -26.09
CA THR A 37 19.23 -5.85 -26.15
C THR A 37 18.69 -5.26 -24.84
N LEU A 38 17.82 -4.26 -25.01
CA LEU A 38 16.92 -3.71 -23.99
C LEU A 38 15.46 -3.87 -24.40
N ALA A 39 15.18 -4.59 -25.51
CA ALA A 39 13.84 -4.72 -26.04
C ALA A 39 12.86 -5.25 -24.99
N ASP A 40 11.68 -4.63 -24.91
CA ASP A 40 10.60 -4.95 -23.97
C ASP A 40 10.96 -4.76 -22.49
N LEU A 41 12.06 -4.07 -22.18
CA LEU A 41 12.48 -3.78 -20.79
C LEU A 41 12.07 -2.36 -20.38
N VAL A 42 12.08 -2.13 -19.05
CA VAL A 42 11.82 -0.82 -18.44
C VAL A 42 13.07 -0.33 -17.70
N VAL A 43 13.52 0.87 -18.01
CA VAL A 43 14.67 1.52 -17.36
C VAL A 43 14.16 2.63 -16.47
N LEU A 44 14.41 2.54 -15.15
CA LEU A 44 13.79 3.37 -14.13
C LEU A 44 14.79 4.36 -13.51
N GLY A 45 14.52 5.65 -13.63
CA GLY A 45 15.11 6.72 -12.82
C GLY A 45 16.63 6.92 -12.93
N LEU A 46 17.30 6.36 -13.93
CA LEU A 46 18.76 6.39 -14.04
C LEU A 46 19.31 7.73 -14.54
N ARG A 47 20.42 8.17 -13.94
CA ARG A 47 21.20 9.35 -14.36
C ARG A 47 22.17 8.94 -15.48
N LEU A 48 21.63 8.86 -16.70
CA LEU A 48 22.40 8.48 -17.90
C LEU A 48 23.11 9.69 -18.55
N ASP A 49 22.88 10.88 -18.03
CA ASP A 49 23.55 12.12 -18.42
C ASP A 49 24.98 12.25 -17.85
N LEU A 50 25.23 11.66 -16.67
CA LEU A 50 26.53 11.74 -15.99
C LEU A 50 27.58 10.79 -16.59
N ASP A 51 27.15 9.62 -17.05
CA ASP A 51 27.97 8.60 -17.67
C ASP A 51 27.12 7.92 -18.75
N PRO A 52 27.00 8.54 -19.95
CA PRO A 52 26.13 8.04 -21.02
C PRO A 52 26.56 6.64 -21.48
N PRO A 53 25.63 5.65 -21.51
CA PRO A 53 25.94 4.36 -22.08
C PRO A 53 26.06 4.45 -23.60
N ASP A 54 26.90 3.60 -24.19
CA ASP A 54 26.88 3.38 -25.64
C ASP A 54 25.69 2.47 -25.98
N LEU A 55 24.65 3.08 -26.58
CA LEU A 55 23.45 2.39 -27.05
C LEU A 55 23.49 2.10 -28.54
N THR A 56 24.64 2.31 -29.21
CA THR A 56 24.79 2.04 -30.64
C THR A 56 24.63 0.56 -30.93
N GLY A 57 23.68 0.23 -31.82
CA GLY A 57 23.42 -1.17 -32.20
C GLY A 57 22.64 -2.00 -31.17
N VAL A 58 22.33 -1.44 -30.00
CA VAL A 58 21.49 -2.12 -29.00
C VAL A 58 20.02 -2.10 -29.45
N ASP A 59 19.35 -3.24 -29.40
CA ASP A 59 17.91 -3.29 -29.68
C ASP A 59 17.12 -2.63 -28.53
N VAL A 60 16.41 -1.53 -28.83
CA VAL A 60 15.64 -0.74 -27.87
C VAL A 60 14.14 -0.70 -28.20
N ARG A 61 13.68 -1.63 -29.06
CA ARG A 61 12.26 -1.68 -29.43
C ARG A 61 11.39 -1.93 -28.21
N ASN A 62 10.34 -1.12 -28.06
CA ASN A 62 9.40 -1.17 -26.94
C ASN A 62 10.06 -1.04 -25.55
N THR A 63 11.31 -0.54 -25.48
CA THR A 63 11.95 -0.22 -24.21
C THR A 63 11.29 1.04 -23.64
N LEU A 64 10.90 1.05 -22.37
CA LEU A 64 10.40 2.23 -21.68
C LEU A 64 11.51 2.84 -20.78
N PHE A 65 11.94 4.06 -21.10
CA PHE A 65 12.77 4.86 -20.21
C PHE A 65 11.86 5.83 -19.46
N ILE A 66 11.70 5.66 -18.15
CA ILE A 66 10.86 6.52 -17.32
C ILE A 66 11.65 7.18 -16.19
N GLY A 67 11.56 8.51 -16.10
CA GLY A 67 12.31 9.31 -15.12
C GLY A 67 13.83 9.27 -15.33
N CYS A 68 14.30 8.72 -16.43
CA CYS A 68 15.74 8.68 -16.79
C CYS A 68 16.18 10.02 -17.34
N LYS A 69 17.34 10.52 -16.87
CA LYS A 69 17.95 11.71 -17.41
C LYS A 69 18.99 11.32 -18.47
N LEU A 70 18.65 11.54 -19.74
CA LEU A 70 19.53 11.25 -20.88
C LEU A 70 20.55 12.37 -21.09
N ALA A 71 21.62 12.05 -21.83
CA ALA A 71 22.74 12.97 -22.06
C ALA A 71 22.34 14.29 -22.76
N CYS A 72 21.44 14.18 -23.76
CA CYS A 72 20.94 15.32 -24.52
C CYS A 72 19.64 14.95 -25.26
N ALA A 73 18.97 15.96 -25.82
CA ALA A 73 17.73 15.77 -26.59
C ALA A 73 17.91 14.90 -27.85
N GLU A 74 19.08 14.94 -28.46
CA GLU A 74 19.40 14.11 -29.63
C GLU A 74 19.42 12.62 -29.28
N ALA A 75 19.95 12.26 -28.10
CA ALA A 75 19.94 10.87 -27.60
C ALA A 75 18.51 10.39 -27.33
N GLU A 76 17.66 11.25 -26.78
CA GLU A 76 16.23 10.95 -26.58
C GLU A 76 15.52 10.71 -27.92
N LEU A 77 15.71 11.59 -28.89
CA LEU A 77 15.13 11.46 -30.22
C LEU A 77 15.62 10.22 -30.97
N ASP A 78 16.90 9.85 -30.80
CA ASP A 78 17.43 8.62 -31.38
C ASP A 78 16.73 7.38 -30.82
N LEU A 79 16.60 7.29 -29.51
CA LEU A 79 15.88 6.18 -28.85
C LEU A 79 14.43 6.06 -29.35
N ILE A 80 13.71 7.19 -29.42
CA ILE A 80 12.32 7.23 -29.91
C ILE A 80 12.25 6.76 -31.36
N ARG A 81 13.14 7.19 -32.25
CA ARG A 81 13.18 6.75 -33.65
C ARG A 81 13.46 5.26 -33.81
N ARG A 82 14.16 4.67 -32.84
CA ARG A 82 14.47 3.24 -32.79
C ARG A 82 13.40 2.41 -32.09
N GLY A 83 12.28 3.04 -31.68
CA GLY A 83 11.09 2.38 -31.13
C GLY A 83 11.02 2.29 -29.63
N ALA A 84 11.85 3.05 -28.91
CA ALA A 84 11.73 3.21 -27.46
C ALA A 84 10.67 4.25 -27.09
N HIS A 85 10.15 4.15 -25.88
CA HIS A 85 9.30 5.14 -25.22
C HIS A 85 10.14 5.89 -24.18
N VAL A 86 10.11 7.22 -24.18
CA VAL A 86 10.90 8.02 -23.26
C VAL A 86 10.00 9.01 -22.53
N ILE A 87 9.99 8.91 -21.21
CA ILE A 87 9.33 9.85 -20.30
C ILE A 87 10.42 10.48 -19.42
N PRO A 88 10.86 11.71 -19.73
CA PRO A 88 11.94 12.37 -18.99
C PRO A 88 11.52 12.71 -17.55
N PRO A 89 12.47 12.99 -16.65
CA PRO A 89 12.14 13.44 -15.31
C PRO A 89 11.51 14.84 -15.33
N PHE A 90 10.60 15.09 -14.38
CA PHE A 90 10.00 16.40 -14.15
C PHE A 90 10.85 17.17 -13.10
N ASP A 91 12.03 17.66 -13.50
CA ASP A 91 13.07 18.23 -12.61
C ASP A 91 12.60 19.40 -11.70
N ALA A 92 11.51 20.09 -12.06
CA ALA A 92 11.02 21.25 -11.30
C ALA A 92 10.14 20.89 -10.09
N ARG A 93 9.96 19.61 -9.78
CA ARG A 93 9.09 19.14 -8.70
C ARG A 93 9.90 18.65 -7.50
N PRO A 94 9.39 18.82 -6.26
CA PRO A 94 10.07 18.37 -5.06
C PRO A 94 9.98 16.84 -4.82
N TYR A 95 9.33 16.10 -5.72
CA TYR A 95 9.17 14.66 -5.62
C TYR A 95 9.66 13.95 -6.89
N PRO A 96 10.08 12.68 -6.79
CA PRO A 96 10.57 11.93 -7.96
C PRO A 96 9.44 11.66 -8.95
N THR A 97 9.74 11.71 -10.24
CA THR A 97 8.77 11.44 -11.31
C THR A 97 8.19 10.03 -11.21
N HIS A 98 9.06 9.05 -10.92
CA HIS A 98 8.68 7.65 -10.76
C HIS A 98 9.62 7.04 -9.70
N PRO A 99 9.20 6.97 -8.43
CA PRO A 99 10.03 6.38 -7.38
C PRO A 99 10.20 4.88 -7.61
N ALA A 100 11.46 4.42 -7.56
CA ALA A 100 11.79 3.00 -7.71
C ALA A 100 11.62 2.20 -6.41
N ILE A 101 11.62 2.90 -5.27
CA ILE A 101 11.49 2.36 -3.92
C ILE A 101 10.48 3.16 -3.11
N LEU A 102 9.89 2.53 -2.09
CA LEU A 102 9.03 3.20 -1.13
C LEU A 102 9.83 4.16 -0.23
N TYR A 103 9.16 5.17 0.28
CA TYR A 103 9.75 6.09 1.25
C TYR A 103 10.03 5.41 2.60
N THR A 104 11.00 5.94 3.31
CA THR A 104 11.24 5.63 4.73
C THR A 104 10.74 6.78 5.61
N PRO A 105 10.54 6.54 6.92
CA PRO A 105 10.28 7.62 7.87
C PRO A 105 11.36 8.72 7.85
N GLU A 106 12.63 8.31 7.66
CA GLU A 106 13.78 9.22 7.58
C GLU A 106 13.68 10.13 6.34
N ASP A 107 13.25 9.61 5.19
CA ASP A 107 13.06 10.41 3.97
C ASP A 107 11.99 11.49 4.18
N LEU A 108 10.82 11.09 4.71
CA LEU A 108 9.70 12.02 4.88
C LEU A 108 9.95 13.06 5.99
N SER A 109 10.65 12.68 7.07
CA SER A 109 10.99 13.60 8.16
C SER A 109 12.26 14.42 7.92
N ALA A 110 12.95 14.21 6.80
CA ALA A 110 14.18 14.94 6.48
C ALA A 110 13.96 16.45 6.49
N GLY A 111 14.75 17.15 7.28
CA GLY A 111 14.65 18.61 7.49
C GLY A 111 13.97 19.01 8.79
N PHE A 112 13.39 18.08 9.55
CA PHE A 112 12.74 18.38 10.83
C PHE A 112 13.70 19.02 11.84
N ASP A 113 14.88 18.47 12.04
CA ASP A 113 15.86 19.00 13.02
C ASP A 113 16.29 20.45 12.71
N ALA A 114 16.20 20.88 11.43
CA ALA A 114 16.59 22.23 11.01
C ALA A 114 15.45 23.27 11.09
N ALA A 115 14.20 22.86 10.82
CA ALA A 115 13.09 23.80 10.66
C ALA A 115 11.72 23.25 11.09
N GLY A 116 11.70 22.23 11.96
CA GLY A 116 10.49 21.63 12.48
C GLY A 116 9.65 20.98 11.40
N PHE A 117 8.37 20.80 11.67
CA PHE A 117 7.40 20.17 10.73
C PHE A 117 7.37 20.89 9.37
N ALA A 118 7.43 22.22 9.35
CA ALA A 118 7.44 23.00 8.12
C ALA A 118 8.69 22.75 7.25
N GLY A 119 9.80 22.30 7.85
CA GLY A 119 11.05 21.97 7.13
C GLY A 119 11.10 20.56 6.58
N MET A 120 10.18 19.67 6.96
CA MET A 120 10.17 18.28 6.52
C MET A 120 10.03 18.16 5.01
N TYR A 121 10.67 17.16 4.41
CA TYR A 121 10.48 16.82 3.00
C TYR A 121 8.99 16.58 2.68
N ASP A 122 8.29 15.86 3.55
CA ASP A 122 6.87 15.58 3.44
C ASP A 122 6.02 16.86 3.34
N THR A 123 6.27 17.82 4.22
CA THR A 123 5.55 19.11 4.24
C THR A 123 5.86 19.94 2.98
N ARG A 124 7.11 19.94 2.50
CA ARG A 124 7.48 20.64 1.27
C ARG A 124 6.77 20.06 0.02
N VAL A 125 6.60 18.74 -0.04
CA VAL A 125 5.82 18.12 -1.13
C VAL A 125 4.35 18.50 -1.00
N TRP A 126 3.80 18.51 0.21
CA TRP A 126 2.42 18.93 0.45
C TRP A 126 2.17 20.40 0.09
N ASP A 127 3.09 21.30 0.44
CA ASP A 127 2.99 22.72 0.07
C ASP A 127 3.03 22.90 -1.44
N HIS A 128 3.88 22.16 -2.15
CA HIS A 128 3.89 22.13 -3.61
C HIS A 128 2.56 21.64 -4.17
N PHE A 129 2.04 20.52 -3.66
CA PHE A 129 0.75 19.96 -4.05
C PHE A 129 -0.38 20.98 -3.92
N ARG A 130 -0.47 21.66 -2.78
CA ARG A 130 -1.48 22.71 -2.55
C ARG A 130 -1.32 23.92 -3.50
N ALA A 131 -0.10 24.35 -3.70
CA ALA A 131 0.20 25.50 -4.54
C ALA A 131 -0.10 25.26 -6.04
N HIS A 132 -0.14 23.98 -6.48
CA HIS A 132 -0.35 23.60 -7.87
C HIS A 132 -1.72 22.93 -8.12
N GLY A 133 -2.73 23.28 -7.32
CA GLY A 133 -4.13 22.88 -7.54
C GLY A 133 -4.59 21.64 -6.78
N GLY A 134 -3.77 21.04 -5.94
CA GLY A 134 -4.15 19.95 -5.07
C GLY A 134 -4.68 18.74 -5.83
N ALA A 135 -5.91 18.33 -5.52
CA ALA A 135 -6.58 17.19 -6.18
C ALA A 135 -7.03 17.47 -7.63
N THR A 136 -7.03 18.74 -8.05
CA THR A 136 -7.44 19.18 -9.39
C THR A 136 -6.37 20.06 -10.05
N PRO A 137 -5.14 19.53 -10.23
CA PRO A 137 -4.03 20.28 -10.80
C PRO A 137 -4.19 20.50 -12.31
N ASP A 138 -3.31 21.34 -12.89
CA ASP A 138 -3.18 21.40 -14.34
C ASP A 138 -2.68 20.05 -14.91
N ILE A 139 -2.78 19.88 -16.23
CA ILE A 139 -2.48 18.61 -16.90
C ILE A 139 -1.03 18.15 -16.71
N ARG A 140 -0.06 19.06 -16.62
CA ARG A 140 1.35 18.70 -16.45
C ARG A 140 1.62 18.17 -15.05
N GLU A 141 1.05 18.83 -14.06
CA GLU A 141 1.13 18.40 -12.66
C GLU A 141 0.34 17.11 -12.46
N ALA A 142 -0.86 16.99 -13.06
CA ALA A 142 -1.67 15.78 -13.02
C ALA A 142 -0.90 14.55 -13.55
N ILE A 143 -0.21 14.68 -14.68
CA ILE A 143 0.60 13.60 -15.24
C ILE A 143 1.78 13.25 -14.31
N ALA A 144 2.48 14.24 -13.77
CA ALA A 144 3.59 14.00 -12.85
C ALA A 144 3.14 13.25 -11.58
N GLN A 145 2.01 13.66 -10.98
CA GLN A 145 1.43 12.98 -9.83
C GLN A 145 1.03 11.53 -10.17
N ARG A 146 0.45 11.27 -11.35
CA ARG A 146 0.08 9.91 -11.77
C ARG A 146 1.29 9.01 -12.03
N LEU A 147 2.35 9.55 -12.61
CA LEU A 147 3.60 8.80 -12.80
C LEU A 147 4.27 8.47 -11.46
N HIS A 148 4.23 9.41 -10.50
CA HIS A 148 4.69 9.16 -9.15
C HIS A 148 3.89 8.03 -8.49
N ASP A 149 2.55 8.10 -8.52
CA ASP A 149 1.67 7.09 -7.92
C ASP A 149 1.88 5.70 -8.58
N ALA A 150 2.08 5.66 -9.91
CA ALA A 150 2.43 4.42 -10.60
C ALA A 150 3.79 3.85 -10.15
N GLY A 151 4.77 4.72 -9.85
CA GLY A 151 6.04 4.31 -9.26
C GLY A 151 5.88 3.74 -7.86
N ILE A 152 5.01 4.33 -7.04
CA ILE A 152 4.67 3.79 -5.72
C ILE A 152 4.01 2.41 -5.83
N ASP A 153 3.04 2.22 -6.75
CA ASP A 153 2.41 0.91 -6.97
C ASP A 153 3.45 -0.16 -7.36
N ASN A 154 4.38 0.19 -8.25
CA ASN A 154 5.46 -0.70 -8.65
C ASN A 154 6.40 -1.05 -7.49
N ALA A 155 6.88 -0.04 -6.76
CA ALA A 155 7.73 -0.24 -5.58
C ALA A 155 7.02 -1.06 -4.48
N LEU A 156 5.70 -0.90 -4.34
CA LEU A 156 4.87 -1.65 -3.43
C LEU A 156 4.81 -3.14 -3.79
N GLY A 157 4.65 -3.45 -5.08
CA GLY A 157 4.69 -4.83 -5.58
C GLY A 157 6.00 -5.53 -5.23
N LYS A 158 7.13 -4.87 -5.46
CA LYS A 158 8.47 -5.38 -5.09
C LYS A 158 8.64 -5.58 -3.59
N ALA A 159 8.17 -4.63 -2.79
CA ALA A 159 8.23 -4.71 -1.34
C ALA A 159 7.44 -5.92 -0.80
N LEU A 160 6.25 -6.17 -1.36
CA LEU A 160 5.45 -7.34 -1.01
C LEU A 160 6.06 -8.65 -1.49
N ALA A 161 6.63 -8.68 -2.70
CA ALA A 161 7.35 -9.85 -3.18
C ALA A 161 8.50 -10.23 -2.25
N ALA A 162 9.28 -9.24 -1.81
CA ALA A 162 10.34 -9.43 -0.83
C ALA A 162 9.81 -9.94 0.52
N TRP A 163 8.69 -9.39 1.01
CA TRP A 163 8.04 -9.85 2.24
C TRP A 163 7.58 -11.31 2.13
N VAL A 164 6.81 -11.64 1.11
CA VAL A 164 6.25 -12.98 0.91
C VAL A 164 7.37 -14.02 0.74
N GLY A 165 8.44 -13.67 0.05
CA GLY A 165 9.61 -14.56 -0.12
C GLY A 165 10.31 -14.93 1.18
N VAL A 166 10.21 -14.07 2.22
CA VAL A 166 10.87 -14.31 3.53
C VAL A 166 9.89 -14.84 4.58
N HIS A 167 8.67 -14.28 4.65
CA HIS A 167 7.73 -14.50 5.76
C HIS A 167 6.49 -15.30 5.40
N GLY A 168 6.04 -15.26 4.14
CA GLY A 168 4.92 -16.05 3.63
C GLY A 168 3.53 -15.68 4.15
N GLY A 169 3.41 -14.72 5.07
CA GLY A 169 2.15 -14.33 5.69
C GLY A 169 1.35 -13.32 4.86
N SER A 170 0.01 -13.43 4.88
CA SER A 170 -0.86 -12.43 4.25
C SER A 170 -0.91 -11.14 5.07
N PRO A 171 -0.88 -9.96 4.44
CA PRO A 171 -0.99 -8.68 5.12
C PRO A 171 -2.34 -8.50 5.82
N VAL A 172 -2.33 -7.85 6.99
CA VAL A 172 -3.52 -7.48 7.77
C VAL A 172 -3.66 -5.96 7.77
N GLY A 173 -4.81 -5.47 7.29
CA GLY A 173 -5.15 -4.05 7.33
C GLY A 173 -5.64 -3.62 8.72
N ILE A 174 -5.19 -2.47 9.22
CA ILE A 174 -5.75 -1.85 10.43
C ILE A 174 -6.18 -0.43 10.07
N MET A 175 -7.50 -0.23 10.08
CA MET A 175 -8.20 1.02 9.74
C MET A 175 -8.85 1.60 10.99
N GLY A 176 -9.03 2.91 11.04
CA GLY A 176 -9.69 3.57 12.16
C GLY A 176 -9.44 5.06 12.25
N GLY A 177 -9.95 5.70 13.30
CA GLY A 177 -9.97 7.14 13.46
C GLY A 177 -8.57 7.78 13.57
N HIS A 178 -8.33 8.81 12.76
CA HIS A 178 -7.09 9.61 12.81
C HIS A 178 -7.05 10.53 14.06
N ALA A 179 -8.20 10.90 14.59
CA ALA A 179 -8.31 11.81 15.73
C ALA A 179 -8.19 11.12 17.10
N VAL A 180 -7.83 9.83 17.14
CA VAL A 180 -7.61 9.11 18.41
C VAL A 180 -6.32 9.62 19.05
N PRO A 181 -6.39 10.23 20.26
CA PRO A 181 -5.22 10.81 20.91
C PRO A 181 -4.21 9.72 21.30
N ARG A 182 -2.91 10.03 21.21
CA ARG A 182 -1.84 9.18 21.76
C ARG A 182 -2.05 8.94 23.26
N GLY A 183 -1.83 7.71 23.70
CA GLY A 183 -1.97 7.31 25.10
C GLY A 183 -3.40 7.01 25.54
N SER A 184 -4.42 7.31 24.73
CA SER A 184 -5.81 6.91 25.00
C SER A 184 -5.99 5.39 24.95
N GLU A 185 -7.06 4.89 25.55
CA GLU A 185 -7.35 3.46 25.56
C GLU A 185 -7.48 2.89 24.14
N PRO A 186 -8.23 3.49 23.17
CA PRO A 186 -8.28 2.97 21.80
C PRO A 186 -6.93 2.97 21.08
N TYR A 187 -6.04 3.94 21.38
CA TYR A 187 -4.68 3.96 20.85
C TYR A 187 -3.85 2.78 21.37
N ARG A 188 -3.93 2.51 22.71
CA ARG A 188 -3.24 1.39 23.35
C ARG A 188 -3.72 0.05 22.81
N THR A 189 -5.03 -0.13 22.68
CA THR A 189 -5.65 -1.34 22.15
C THR A 189 -5.20 -1.63 20.71
N ALA A 190 -5.18 -0.60 19.85
CA ALA A 190 -4.70 -0.75 18.47
C ALA A 190 -3.21 -1.09 18.40
N ALA A 191 -2.38 -0.49 19.24
CA ALA A 191 -0.96 -0.78 19.33
C ALA A 191 -0.69 -2.19 19.84
N GLU A 192 -1.38 -2.65 20.89
CA GLU A 192 -1.25 -4.00 21.43
C GLU A 192 -1.68 -5.06 20.40
N LEU A 193 -2.83 -4.87 19.75
CA LEU A 193 -3.29 -5.78 18.70
C LEU A 193 -2.25 -5.92 17.58
N ALA A 194 -1.73 -4.81 17.09
CA ALA A 194 -0.72 -4.82 16.03
C ALA A 194 0.62 -5.42 16.50
N TRP A 195 1.01 -5.20 17.75
CA TRP A 195 2.19 -5.80 18.37
C TRP A 195 2.09 -7.33 18.37
N ARG A 196 0.93 -7.90 18.73
CA ARG A 196 0.68 -9.35 18.73
C ARG A 196 0.68 -9.91 17.29
N LEU A 197 -0.08 -9.28 16.38
CA LEU A 197 -0.16 -9.72 14.99
C LEU A 197 1.20 -9.69 14.28
N ALA A 198 1.99 -8.65 14.49
CA ALA A 198 3.34 -8.54 13.93
C ALA A 198 4.31 -9.54 14.59
N GLY A 199 4.15 -9.83 15.89
CA GLY A 199 4.85 -10.92 16.58
C GLY A 199 4.58 -12.30 15.96
N ASP A 200 3.36 -12.51 15.46
CA ASP A 200 2.94 -13.70 14.72
C ASP A 200 3.30 -13.62 13.21
N ARG A 201 4.23 -12.72 12.85
CA ARG A 201 4.74 -12.51 11.49
C ARG A 201 3.66 -12.08 10.48
N ARG A 202 2.63 -11.36 10.92
CA ARG A 202 1.69 -10.69 10.02
C ARG A 202 2.24 -9.33 9.59
N LEU A 203 2.17 -9.02 8.32
CA LEU A 203 2.47 -7.69 7.82
C LEU A 203 1.31 -6.75 8.18
N ILE A 204 1.59 -5.74 9.00
CA ILE A 204 0.61 -4.71 9.33
C ILE A 204 0.57 -3.67 8.21
N VAL A 205 -0.62 -3.38 7.70
CA VAL A 205 -0.88 -2.37 6.67
C VAL A 205 -1.85 -1.33 7.23
N THR A 206 -1.52 -0.05 7.09
CA THR A 206 -2.37 1.05 7.56
C THR A 206 -2.52 2.14 6.51
N GLY A 207 -3.48 3.05 6.73
CA GLY A 207 -3.60 4.27 5.94
C GLY A 207 -2.53 5.33 6.22
N GLY A 208 -1.63 5.09 7.17
CA GLY A 208 -0.45 5.93 7.44
C GLY A 208 -0.70 7.28 8.09
N GLY A 209 -1.91 7.58 8.54
CA GLY A 209 -2.25 8.77 9.31
C GLY A 209 -1.96 8.62 10.82
N PRO A 210 -2.26 9.66 11.62
CA PRO A 210 -2.18 9.63 13.08
C PRO A 210 -3.25 8.71 13.71
N GLY A 211 -3.31 8.67 15.02
CA GLY A 211 -4.31 7.93 15.77
C GLY A 211 -4.16 6.42 15.68
N VAL A 212 -5.22 5.70 15.32
CA VAL A 212 -5.23 4.23 15.22
C VAL A 212 -4.16 3.71 14.28
N MET A 213 -3.94 4.37 13.14
CA MET A 213 -2.98 3.95 12.13
C MET A 213 -1.54 4.07 12.63
N GLU A 214 -1.22 5.18 13.31
CA GLU A 214 0.08 5.35 13.96
C GLU A 214 0.27 4.31 15.07
N ALA A 215 -0.74 4.09 15.91
CA ALA A 215 -0.71 3.09 16.98
C ALA A 215 -0.40 1.69 16.44
N ALA A 216 -1.03 1.30 15.34
CA ALA A 216 -0.80 0.01 14.71
C ALA A 216 0.64 -0.14 14.18
N ASN A 217 1.17 0.85 13.49
CA ASN A 217 2.57 0.81 13.06
C ASN A 217 3.55 0.86 14.24
N LEU A 218 3.22 1.60 15.33
CA LEU A 218 4.01 1.58 16.56
C LEU A 218 4.03 0.17 17.18
N GLY A 219 2.89 -0.49 17.31
CA GLY A 219 2.82 -1.87 17.78
C GLY A 219 3.69 -2.81 16.96
N ALA A 220 3.60 -2.73 15.62
CA ALA A 220 4.46 -3.51 14.74
C ALA A 220 5.95 -3.16 14.90
N TYR A 221 6.30 -1.88 15.10
CA TYR A 221 7.68 -1.45 15.35
C TYR A 221 8.27 -2.05 16.63
N PHE A 222 7.44 -2.29 17.63
CA PHE A 222 7.82 -2.90 18.91
C PHE A 222 7.62 -4.41 18.96
N SER A 223 7.17 -5.09 17.91
CA SER A 223 6.78 -6.52 17.92
C SER A 223 7.90 -7.48 18.37
N ALA A 224 9.16 -7.11 18.18
CA ALA A 224 10.31 -7.88 18.66
C ALA A 224 10.80 -7.46 20.06
N ARG A 225 10.10 -6.57 20.75
CA ARG A 225 10.42 -6.03 22.07
C ARG A 225 9.35 -6.43 23.09
N PRO A 226 9.66 -6.40 24.40
CA PRO A 226 8.67 -6.63 25.45
C PRO A 226 7.53 -5.59 25.39
N ASP A 227 6.33 -5.98 25.78
CA ASP A 227 5.15 -5.13 25.90
C ASP A 227 5.34 -3.94 26.84
N THR A 228 6.20 -4.10 27.87
CA THR A 228 6.60 -3.02 28.78
C THR A 228 7.33 -1.88 28.09
N GLU A 229 8.13 -2.17 27.06
CA GLU A 229 8.78 -1.14 26.25
C GLU A 229 7.78 -0.42 25.33
N LEU A 230 6.80 -1.15 24.74
CA LEU A 230 5.70 -0.55 24.00
C LEU A 230 4.88 0.39 24.89
N THR A 231 4.53 -0.05 26.09
CA THR A 231 3.80 0.77 27.07
C THR A 231 4.57 2.05 27.40
N ALA A 232 5.87 1.95 27.70
CA ALA A 232 6.71 3.11 28.00
C ALA A 232 6.85 4.08 26.80
N ALA A 233 6.90 3.55 25.59
CA ALA A 233 6.89 4.35 24.36
C ALA A 233 5.56 5.11 24.20
N ILE A 234 4.42 4.44 24.42
CA ILE A 234 3.10 5.08 24.38
C ILE A 234 2.99 6.17 25.45
N ASP A 235 3.49 5.94 26.65
CA ASP A 235 3.48 6.95 27.74
C ASP A 235 4.33 8.17 27.35
N THR A 236 5.44 7.98 26.68
CA THR A 236 6.26 9.07 26.14
C THR A 236 5.50 9.85 25.07
N LEU A 237 4.81 9.16 24.15
CA LEU A 237 4.01 9.79 23.10
C LEU A 237 2.78 10.53 23.64
N ALA A 238 2.20 10.06 24.75
CA ALA A 238 1.06 10.67 25.41
C ALA A 238 1.32 12.10 25.93
N ALA A 239 2.58 12.49 26.05
CA ALA A 239 2.95 13.88 26.38
C ALA A 239 2.65 14.88 25.23
N ALA A 240 2.50 14.38 23.98
CA ALA A 240 2.09 15.15 22.81
C ALA A 240 0.94 14.41 22.10
N PRO A 241 -0.29 14.46 22.65
CA PRO A 241 -1.39 13.59 22.24
C PRO A 241 -2.06 14.02 20.93
N ASP A 242 -2.03 15.31 20.61
CA ASP A 242 -2.75 15.90 19.49
C ASP A 242 -1.80 16.14 18.29
N PHE A 243 -2.13 15.56 17.15
CA PHE A 243 -1.32 15.70 15.94
C PHE A 243 -1.41 17.10 15.31
N LEU A 244 -2.39 17.92 15.68
CA LEU A 244 -2.49 19.31 15.23
C LEU A 244 -1.38 20.18 15.83
N ASP A 245 -0.77 19.76 16.94
CA ASP A 245 0.45 20.35 17.47
C ASP A 245 1.68 19.65 16.83
N HIS A 246 1.94 19.96 15.57
CA HIS A 246 2.83 19.23 14.69
C HIS A 246 4.25 19.04 15.24
N ASP A 247 4.87 20.10 15.75
CA ASP A 247 6.27 20.03 16.21
C ASP A 247 6.45 19.15 17.44
N PRO A 248 5.73 19.33 18.54
CA PRO A 248 5.80 18.42 19.69
C PRO A 248 5.41 16.98 19.33
N TYR A 249 4.37 16.82 18.51
CA TYR A 249 3.92 15.50 18.06
C TYR A 249 5.02 14.75 17.33
N THR A 250 5.65 15.37 16.34
CA THR A 250 6.74 14.79 15.54
C THR A 250 8.00 14.57 16.39
N ALA A 251 8.35 15.55 17.24
CA ALA A 251 9.50 15.45 18.14
C ALA A 251 9.38 14.27 19.10
N ALA A 252 8.18 14.02 19.66
CA ALA A 252 7.95 12.88 20.53
C ALA A 252 8.17 11.55 19.80
N ALA A 253 7.69 11.41 18.57
CA ALA A 253 7.91 10.21 17.76
C ALA A 253 9.40 10.00 17.44
N ILE A 254 10.13 11.05 17.07
CA ILE A 254 11.59 11.01 16.85
C ILE A 254 12.31 10.62 18.16
N SER A 255 11.90 11.14 19.30
CA SER A 255 12.47 10.80 20.60
C SER A 255 12.30 9.31 20.93
N VAL A 256 11.10 8.75 20.71
CA VAL A 256 10.86 7.31 20.88
C VAL A 256 11.75 6.49 19.97
N ARG A 257 11.87 6.84 18.69
CA ARG A 257 12.75 6.13 17.75
C ARG A 257 14.23 6.22 18.14
N ARG A 258 14.68 7.33 18.69
CA ARG A 258 16.06 7.49 19.21
C ARG A 258 16.30 6.65 20.47
N THR A 259 15.30 6.51 21.34
CA THR A 259 15.37 5.67 22.54
C THR A 259 15.34 4.18 22.20
N TYR A 260 14.54 3.81 21.21
CA TYR A 260 14.34 2.44 20.76
C TYR A 260 14.71 2.30 19.26
N PRO A 261 16.00 2.42 18.92
CA PRO A 261 16.41 2.42 17.52
C PRO A 261 16.14 1.07 16.85
N ALA A 262 15.88 1.13 15.55
CA ALA A 262 15.76 -0.05 14.72
C ALA A 262 17.08 -0.86 14.71
N PRO A 263 17.04 -2.19 14.85
CA PRO A 263 18.22 -3.01 14.72
C PRO A 263 18.87 -2.82 13.32
N PRO A 264 20.20 -2.64 13.22
CA PRO A 264 20.85 -2.43 11.92
C PRO A 264 20.59 -3.54 10.90
N ALA A 265 20.35 -4.76 11.36
CA ALA A 265 20.00 -5.89 10.49
C ALA A 265 18.62 -5.74 9.86
N ALA A 266 17.64 -5.23 10.61
CA ALA A 266 16.26 -5.07 10.13
C ALA A 266 16.11 -3.95 9.08
N VAL A 267 17.01 -2.98 9.03
CA VAL A 267 16.95 -1.88 8.06
C VAL A 267 17.79 -2.09 6.81
N ARG A 268 18.43 -3.27 6.65
CA ARG A 268 19.30 -3.57 5.51
C ARG A 268 18.54 -3.80 4.22
N ASP A 269 17.38 -4.41 4.31
CA ASP A 269 16.55 -4.76 3.16
C ASP A 269 15.07 -4.40 3.41
N VAL A 270 14.28 -4.51 2.37
CA VAL A 270 12.86 -4.13 2.38
C VAL A 270 12.04 -5.06 3.28
N ALA A 271 12.28 -6.37 3.25
CA ALA A 271 11.54 -7.33 4.07
C ALA A 271 11.77 -7.10 5.57
N GLY A 272 13.01 -6.83 5.97
CA GLY A 272 13.36 -6.47 7.34
C GLY A 272 12.71 -5.17 7.80
N ARG A 273 12.66 -4.14 6.94
CA ARG A 273 11.96 -2.87 7.23
C ARG A 273 10.46 -3.11 7.43
N LEU A 274 9.83 -3.89 6.55
CA LEU A 274 8.41 -4.24 6.66
C LEU A 274 8.11 -5.05 7.93
N ALA A 275 9.02 -5.92 8.35
CA ALA A 275 8.89 -6.64 9.63
C ALA A 275 8.95 -5.72 10.85
N LEU A 276 9.62 -4.57 10.71
CA LEU A 276 9.84 -3.60 11.78
C LEU A 276 8.92 -2.38 11.65
N GLY A 277 7.63 -2.53 11.71
CA GLY A 277 6.70 -1.40 11.69
C GLY A 277 5.65 -1.49 10.59
N GLY A 278 5.75 -2.48 9.72
CA GLY A 278 4.76 -2.71 8.68
C GLY A 278 4.83 -1.68 7.55
N LEU A 279 3.71 -1.51 6.89
CA LEU A 279 3.52 -0.67 5.72
C LEU A 279 2.47 0.41 6.01
N ALA A 280 2.80 1.66 5.70
CA ALA A 280 1.87 2.78 5.76
C ALA A 280 1.59 3.30 4.33
N LEU A 281 0.31 3.56 4.02
CA LEU A 281 -0.13 4.08 2.73
C LEU A 281 -0.88 5.41 2.89
N PRO A 282 -0.18 6.51 3.22
CA PRO A 282 -0.78 7.84 3.34
C PRO A 282 -0.99 8.54 2.00
N THR A 283 -1.65 9.70 2.04
CA THR A 283 -1.84 10.58 0.88
C THR A 283 -1.49 12.02 1.21
N TRP A 284 -0.95 12.78 0.21
CA TRP A 284 -0.77 14.22 0.34
C TRP A 284 -2.09 15.02 0.28
N LEU A 285 -3.22 14.38 -0.05
CA LEU A 285 -4.52 15.03 0.09
C LEU A 285 -4.77 15.49 1.54
N TYR A 286 -4.31 14.70 2.51
CA TYR A 286 -4.34 14.98 3.94
C TYR A 286 -2.95 15.35 4.50
N GLY A 287 -2.14 16.05 3.73
CA GLY A 287 -0.74 16.35 4.07
C GLY A 287 -0.54 17.29 5.27
N HIS A 288 -1.62 17.79 5.89
CA HIS A 288 -1.58 18.43 7.20
C HIS A 288 -1.41 17.41 8.35
N GLU A 289 -1.64 16.12 8.08
CA GLU A 289 -1.34 15.05 9.02
C GLU A 289 0.15 14.72 8.97
N PRO A 290 0.84 14.64 10.14
CA PRO A 290 2.28 14.31 10.15
C PRO A 290 2.53 12.90 9.62
N ALA A 291 3.69 12.71 8.99
CA ALA A 291 4.13 11.40 8.53
C ALA A 291 4.19 10.38 9.68
N ASN A 292 3.74 9.15 9.43
CA ASN A 292 3.80 8.06 10.39
C ASN A 292 5.24 7.53 10.52
N LEU A 293 5.93 7.94 11.56
CA LEU A 293 7.35 7.64 11.76
C LEU A 293 7.61 6.22 12.30
N PHE A 294 6.57 5.44 12.61
CA PHE A 294 6.73 4.07 13.09
C PHE A 294 6.55 3.01 12.01
N ALA A 295 6.12 3.40 10.82
CA ALA A 295 6.08 2.49 9.68
C ALA A 295 7.48 2.08 9.23
N GLY A 296 7.64 0.86 8.77
CA GLY A 296 8.90 0.37 8.21
C GLY A 296 9.14 0.86 6.78
N GLN A 297 8.05 0.95 6.00
CA GLN A 297 8.02 1.48 4.64
C GLN A 297 6.76 2.31 4.43
N ILE A 298 6.83 3.33 3.58
CA ILE A 298 5.73 4.27 3.35
C ILE A 298 5.49 4.44 1.85
N GLY A 299 4.32 4.02 1.38
CA GLY A 299 3.84 4.33 0.03
C GLY A 299 2.94 5.56 0.07
N LYS A 300 3.47 6.75 -0.21
CA LYS A 300 2.68 7.99 -0.14
C LYS A 300 2.18 8.39 -1.52
N TYR A 301 0.88 8.60 -1.64
CA TYR A 301 0.17 8.85 -2.89
C TYR A 301 -0.33 10.29 -3.01
N PHE A 302 -0.48 10.76 -4.25
CA PHE A 302 -1.28 11.95 -4.55
C PHE A 302 -2.76 11.62 -4.68
N SER A 303 -3.09 10.47 -5.29
CA SER A 303 -4.47 10.02 -5.48
C SER A 303 -5.00 9.26 -4.29
N ASN A 304 -5.97 9.82 -3.56
CA ASN A 304 -6.63 9.11 -2.47
C ASN A 304 -7.38 7.85 -2.94
N ALA A 305 -8.01 7.88 -4.11
CA ALA A 305 -8.75 6.75 -4.64
C ALA A 305 -7.85 5.54 -4.95
N VAL A 306 -6.67 5.76 -5.55
CA VAL A 306 -5.68 4.71 -5.80
C VAL A 306 -5.16 4.15 -4.48
N ARG A 307 -4.85 5.03 -3.53
CA ARG A 307 -4.35 4.67 -2.19
C ARG A 307 -5.36 3.80 -1.43
N GLU A 308 -6.65 4.19 -1.39
CA GLU A 308 -7.70 3.41 -0.71
C GLU A 308 -7.88 2.03 -1.32
N ASP A 309 -7.92 1.95 -2.65
CA ASP A 309 -8.00 0.67 -3.34
C ASP A 309 -6.78 -0.23 -3.03
N SER A 310 -5.57 0.35 -3.02
CA SER A 310 -4.34 -0.37 -2.73
C SER A 310 -4.31 -0.95 -1.33
N ILE A 311 -4.72 -0.19 -0.29
CA ILE A 311 -4.78 -0.68 1.10
C ILE A 311 -5.67 -1.92 1.18
N LEU A 312 -6.88 -1.85 0.62
CA LEU A 312 -7.85 -2.93 0.72
C LEU A 312 -7.41 -4.16 -0.09
N ARG A 313 -6.83 -3.95 -1.28
CA ARG A 313 -6.29 -5.01 -2.13
C ARG A 313 -5.15 -5.78 -1.45
N LEU A 314 -4.34 -5.10 -0.64
CA LEU A 314 -3.25 -5.71 0.11
C LEU A 314 -3.73 -6.51 1.32
N SER A 315 -4.76 -6.05 2.00
CA SER A 315 -5.19 -6.53 3.32
C SER A 315 -5.92 -7.89 3.25
N ARG A 316 -5.29 -8.86 2.59
CA ARG A 316 -5.84 -10.18 2.29
C ARG A 316 -5.90 -11.12 3.50
N GLY A 317 -5.06 -10.88 4.51
CA GLY A 317 -5.07 -11.62 5.78
C GLY A 317 -6.24 -11.24 6.69
N GLY A 318 -7.02 -10.24 6.29
CA GLY A 318 -8.15 -9.66 7.02
C GLY A 318 -7.97 -8.18 7.29
N ILE A 319 -9.05 -7.55 7.76
CA ILE A 319 -9.06 -6.12 8.06
C ILE A 319 -9.65 -5.90 9.45
N VAL A 320 -8.95 -5.14 10.26
CA VAL A 320 -9.45 -4.62 11.54
C VAL A 320 -9.98 -3.21 11.31
N PHE A 321 -11.22 -2.99 11.68
CA PHE A 321 -11.88 -1.70 11.73
C PHE A 321 -12.01 -1.27 13.19
N ALA A 322 -11.11 -0.42 13.67
CA ALA A 322 -11.25 0.26 14.95
C ALA A 322 -12.25 1.41 14.84
N PRO A 323 -12.75 1.98 15.95
CA PRO A 323 -13.71 3.08 15.91
C PRO A 323 -13.26 4.23 15.00
N GLY A 324 -14.13 4.60 14.07
CA GLY A 324 -13.88 5.62 13.06
C GLY A 324 -15.18 6.15 12.47
N TRP A 325 -15.09 7.14 11.59
CA TRP A 325 -16.25 7.82 10.99
C TRP A 325 -16.33 7.60 9.47
N ALA A 326 -16.72 8.63 8.73
CA ALA A 326 -17.08 8.52 7.32
C ALA A 326 -16.04 7.81 6.43
N GLY A 327 -14.75 8.09 6.61
CA GLY A 327 -13.68 7.41 5.86
C GLY A 327 -13.62 5.92 6.16
N THR A 328 -13.66 5.55 7.44
CA THR A 328 -13.66 4.13 7.85
C THR A 328 -14.93 3.42 7.36
N VAL A 329 -16.10 4.06 7.39
CA VAL A 329 -17.33 3.50 6.84
C VAL A 329 -17.22 3.27 5.33
N GLN A 330 -16.63 4.20 4.59
CA GLN A 330 -16.33 4.02 3.15
C GLN A 330 -15.45 2.79 2.92
N GLU A 331 -14.35 2.65 3.67
CA GLU A 331 -13.44 1.50 3.58
C GLU A 331 -14.15 0.17 3.84
N ILE A 332 -15.08 0.12 4.83
CA ILE A 332 -15.90 -1.06 5.13
C ILE A 332 -16.71 -1.53 3.92
N PHE A 333 -17.47 -0.63 3.30
CA PHE A 333 -18.30 -0.99 2.15
C PHE A 333 -17.50 -1.32 0.90
N GLN A 334 -16.37 -0.66 0.70
CA GLN A 334 -15.46 -0.99 -0.40
C GLN A 334 -14.83 -2.37 -0.19
N ALA A 335 -14.37 -2.69 1.02
CA ALA A 335 -13.84 -4.01 1.38
C ALA A 335 -14.90 -5.11 1.23
N ALA A 336 -16.12 -4.85 1.72
CA ALA A 336 -17.24 -5.80 1.58
C ALA A 336 -17.59 -6.07 0.10
N THR A 337 -17.58 -5.03 -0.75
CA THR A 337 -17.81 -5.18 -2.19
C THR A 337 -16.74 -6.03 -2.85
N LYS A 338 -15.46 -5.75 -2.55
CA LYS A 338 -14.32 -6.53 -3.06
C LYS A 338 -14.40 -7.99 -2.63
N THR A 339 -14.76 -8.25 -1.38
CA THR A 339 -14.94 -9.60 -0.82
C THR A 339 -16.12 -10.33 -1.44
N PHE A 340 -17.25 -9.66 -1.60
CA PHE A 340 -18.45 -10.21 -2.22
C PHE A 340 -18.18 -10.76 -3.63
N TYR A 341 -17.46 -9.96 -4.45
CA TYR A 341 -17.11 -10.34 -5.83
C TYR A 341 -15.78 -11.10 -5.93
N ARG A 342 -15.02 -11.22 -4.87
CA ARG A 342 -13.63 -11.73 -4.86
C ARG A 342 -12.74 -11.09 -5.92
N THR A 343 -12.87 -9.78 -6.14
CA THR A 343 -12.10 -9.05 -7.16
C THR A 343 -10.59 -9.18 -6.98
N ASP A 344 -10.14 -9.28 -5.73
CA ASP A 344 -8.73 -9.46 -5.38
C ASP A 344 -8.47 -10.89 -4.84
N GLY A 345 -9.42 -11.84 -5.02
CA GLY A 345 -9.40 -13.22 -4.50
C GLY A 345 -9.98 -13.34 -3.07
N PRO A 346 -9.75 -14.46 -2.35
CA PRO A 346 -10.30 -14.67 -1.00
C PRO A 346 -9.81 -13.62 0.00
N SER A 347 -10.66 -13.19 0.93
CA SER A 347 -10.36 -12.27 2.02
C SER A 347 -10.36 -12.99 3.36
N GLY A 348 -9.54 -12.50 4.31
CA GLY A 348 -9.65 -12.86 5.72
C GLY A 348 -10.81 -12.15 6.42
N ALA A 349 -10.89 -12.33 7.74
CA ALA A 349 -11.95 -11.79 8.57
C ALA A 349 -12.01 -10.26 8.55
N PHE A 350 -13.21 -9.71 8.71
CA PHE A 350 -13.48 -8.32 9.02
C PHE A 350 -13.75 -8.21 10.51
N VAL A 351 -12.76 -7.72 11.25
CA VAL A 351 -12.82 -7.58 12.70
C VAL A 351 -13.18 -6.14 13.05
N PHE A 352 -14.36 -5.97 13.62
CA PHE A 352 -14.86 -4.69 14.12
C PHE A 352 -14.54 -4.57 15.61
N LEU A 353 -13.45 -3.84 15.91
CA LEU A 353 -12.99 -3.63 17.27
C LEU A 353 -13.74 -2.47 17.92
N GLY A 354 -14.36 -2.72 19.09
CA GLY A 354 -15.17 -1.72 19.79
C GLY A 354 -16.68 -1.95 19.65
N VAL A 355 -17.21 -2.92 20.39
CA VAL A 355 -18.64 -3.35 20.35
C VAL A 355 -19.60 -2.18 20.52
N GLN A 356 -19.35 -1.27 21.45
CA GLN A 356 -20.23 -0.12 21.70
C GLN A 356 -20.33 0.80 20.47
N HIS A 357 -19.21 1.08 19.80
CA HIS A 357 -19.18 1.93 18.61
C HIS A 357 -19.93 1.28 17.45
N TRP A 358 -19.65 0.02 17.16
CA TRP A 358 -20.23 -0.72 16.04
C TRP A 358 -21.68 -1.16 16.27
N SER A 359 -22.14 -1.16 17.53
CA SER A 359 -23.58 -1.31 17.82
C SER A 359 -24.39 -0.08 17.45
N ALA A 360 -23.78 1.12 17.55
CA ALA A 360 -24.41 2.37 17.10
C ALA A 360 -24.40 2.51 15.57
N LEU A 361 -23.41 1.90 14.90
CA LEU A 361 -23.33 1.76 13.44
C LEU A 361 -23.45 0.27 13.11
N PRO A 362 -24.66 -0.30 12.87
CA PRO A 362 -24.91 -1.73 12.90
C PRO A 362 -24.33 -2.46 11.67
N VAL A 363 -22.99 -2.51 11.60
CA VAL A 363 -22.23 -3.09 10.48
C VAL A 363 -22.54 -4.58 10.28
N GLU A 364 -22.71 -5.32 11.36
CA GLU A 364 -23.03 -6.75 11.33
C GLU A 364 -24.36 -7.02 10.61
N ALA A 365 -25.41 -6.27 10.98
CA ALA A 365 -26.74 -6.40 10.38
C ALA A 365 -26.76 -6.02 8.89
N LEU A 366 -25.80 -5.22 8.42
CA LEU A 366 -25.68 -4.84 7.00
C LEU A 366 -24.80 -5.81 6.23
N LEU A 367 -23.66 -6.20 6.79
CA LEU A 367 -22.62 -6.95 6.05
C LEU A 367 -22.89 -8.44 6.01
N GLN A 368 -23.37 -9.07 7.10
CA GLN A 368 -23.64 -10.51 7.11
C GLN A 368 -24.67 -10.92 6.05
N PRO A 369 -25.86 -10.27 5.92
CA PRO A 369 -26.81 -10.61 4.87
C PRO A 369 -26.30 -10.34 3.46
N LEU A 370 -25.40 -9.36 3.29
CA LEU A 370 -24.74 -9.08 2.02
C LEU A 370 -23.80 -10.22 1.66
N LEU A 371 -22.86 -10.53 2.54
CA LEU A 371 -21.80 -11.51 2.31
C LEU A 371 -22.33 -12.94 2.22
N ALA A 372 -23.45 -13.26 2.90
CA ALA A 372 -24.16 -14.54 2.74
C ALA A 372 -24.70 -14.78 1.32
N ARG A 373 -24.86 -13.72 0.53
CA ARG A 373 -25.36 -13.80 -0.86
C ARG A 373 -24.24 -13.74 -1.90
N SER A 374 -22.98 -13.83 -1.49
CA SER A 374 -21.88 -13.82 -2.44
C SER A 374 -22.01 -14.98 -3.44
N PRO A 375 -21.74 -14.74 -4.74
CA PRO A 375 -21.73 -15.81 -5.74
C PRO A 375 -20.64 -16.86 -5.50
N HIS A 376 -19.72 -16.58 -4.58
CA HIS A 376 -18.62 -17.48 -4.20
C HIS A 376 -18.90 -18.29 -2.91
N GLY A 377 -20.15 -18.36 -2.46
CA GLY A 377 -20.57 -19.01 -1.25
C GLY A 377 -20.79 -18.04 -0.08
N ASP A 378 -21.39 -18.56 0.99
CA ASP A 378 -21.62 -17.78 2.21
C ASP A 378 -20.30 -17.34 2.85
N GLN A 379 -20.17 -16.06 3.05
CA GLN A 379 -19.00 -15.40 3.65
C GLN A 379 -19.39 -14.56 4.88
N SER A 380 -20.60 -14.77 5.42
CA SER A 380 -21.11 -14.01 6.57
C SER A 380 -20.25 -14.19 7.84
N ASP A 381 -19.65 -15.36 8.01
CA ASP A 381 -18.78 -15.70 9.14
C ASP A 381 -17.46 -14.87 9.17
N LEU A 382 -17.14 -14.16 8.09
CA LEU A 382 -16.00 -13.24 8.09
C LEU A 382 -16.22 -12.01 8.97
N VAL A 383 -17.46 -11.68 9.32
CA VAL A 383 -17.81 -10.48 10.12
C VAL A 383 -17.77 -10.83 11.61
N VAL A 384 -16.82 -10.23 12.32
CA VAL A 384 -16.59 -10.44 13.75
C VAL A 384 -16.62 -9.08 14.47
N VAL A 385 -17.48 -8.92 15.48
CA VAL A 385 -17.55 -7.70 16.31
C VAL A 385 -17.11 -8.05 17.73
N THR A 386 -16.06 -7.42 18.23
CA THR A 386 -15.47 -7.78 19.54
C THR A 386 -14.76 -6.60 20.20
N ASP A 387 -14.64 -6.66 21.54
CA ASP A 387 -13.73 -5.83 22.35
C ASP A 387 -12.46 -6.61 22.75
N SER A 388 -12.40 -7.91 22.43
CA SER A 388 -11.30 -8.79 22.83
C SER A 388 -10.20 -8.84 21.78
N ILE A 389 -8.98 -8.48 22.18
CA ILE A 389 -7.79 -8.63 21.34
C ILE A 389 -7.54 -10.12 21.01
N ASP A 390 -7.77 -11.02 21.96
CA ASP A 390 -7.59 -12.48 21.76
C ASP A 390 -8.53 -13.00 20.66
N GLU A 391 -9.81 -12.61 20.70
CA GLU A 391 -10.78 -12.98 19.66
C GLU A 391 -10.41 -12.36 18.30
N ALA A 392 -9.97 -11.11 18.27
CA ALA A 392 -9.50 -10.44 17.06
C ALA A 392 -8.33 -11.19 16.42
N VAL A 393 -7.33 -11.54 17.21
CA VAL A 393 -6.15 -12.32 16.74
C VAL A 393 -6.58 -13.70 16.25
N ALA A 394 -7.45 -14.39 16.99
CA ALA A 394 -7.96 -15.71 16.60
C ALA A 394 -8.71 -15.67 15.25
N ALA A 395 -9.62 -14.70 15.06
CA ALA A 395 -10.38 -14.53 13.81
C ALA A 395 -9.44 -14.29 12.61
N LEU A 396 -8.40 -13.48 12.78
CA LEU A 396 -7.42 -13.20 11.73
C LEU A 396 -6.48 -14.38 11.46
N SER A 397 -6.27 -15.27 12.42
CA SER A 397 -5.40 -16.45 12.28
C SER A 397 -6.10 -17.59 11.54
N THR A 398 -7.38 -17.82 11.78
CA THR A 398 -8.17 -18.90 11.14
C THR A 398 -8.46 -18.63 9.67
N SER A 399 -8.61 -17.37 9.27
CA SER A 399 -8.94 -16.97 7.90
C SER A 399 -7.74 -17.01 6.93
N GLY A 400 -6.51 -17.09 7.44
CA GLY A 400 -5.27 -17.13 6.65
C GLY A 400 -4.74 -18.53 6.32
N GLY A 401 -5.46 -19.57 6.66
CA GLY A 401 -5.00 -20.94 6.61
C GLY A 401 -5.40 -21.76 5.38
N THR A 402 -5.02 -21.31 4.16
CA THR A 402 -4.75 -22.26 3.08
C THR A 402 -3.34 -22.01 2.60
N GLY A 403 -2.43 -22.74 3.21
CA GLY A 403 -1.04 -22.84 2.78
C GLY A 403 -0.97 -23.16 1.28
N ILE A 404 0.08 -22.67 0.65
CA ILE A 404 0.52 -23.11 -0.66
C ILE A 404 0.69 -24.64 -0.59
N GLY A 405 -0.41 -25.36 -0.89
CA GLY A 405 -0.36 -26.79 -1.12
C GLY A 405 0.32 -27.00 -2.48
N THR A 406 1.56 -27.47 -2.44
CA THR A 406 2.16 -28.18 -3.56
C THR A 406 1.42 -29.50 -3.71
N ASP A 407 0.29 -29.51 -4.41
CA ASP A 407 -0.36 -30.74 -4.84
C ASP A 407 -0.11 -30.91 -6.35
N GLY A 408 0.89 -31.74 -6.66
CA GLY A 408 1.03 -32.41 -7.93
C GLY A 408 -0.08 -33.46 -8.06
N GLY A 409 -1.15 -33.15 -8.77
CA GLY A 409 -2.28 -34.04 -8.99
C GLY A 409 -2.82 -33.93 -10.40
N THR A 410 -2.42 -34.87 -11.21
CA THR A 410 -3.08 -35.56 -12.37
C THR A 410 -4.31 -34.90 -13.00
N ARG A 411 -4.18 -34.72 -14.30
CA ARG A 411 -5.23 -34.40 -15.28
C ARG A 411 -6.42 -35.37 -15.18
N GLY A 412 -7.63 -34.82 -15.15
CA GLY A 412 -8.89 -35.51 -15.39
C GLY A 412 -9.73 -34.68 -16.37
N ASP A 413 -10.13 -35.33 -17.45
CA ASP A 413 -10.91 -34.81 -18.58
C ASP A 413 -12.34 -34.38 -18.22
N GLY A 414 -12.80 -33.34 -18.92
CA GLY A 414 -14.11 -33.28 -19.59
C GLY A 414 -15.35 -32.89 -18.80
N SER A 415 -15.89 -31.70 -19.09
CA SER A 415 -17.22 -31.58 -19.73
C SER A 415 -17.61 -30.12 -19.98
N SER A 416 -18.00 -29.87 -21.23
CA SER A 416 -18.58 -28.64 -21.76
C SER A 416 -20.00 -28.41 -21.22
N GLY A 417 -20.25 -27.25 -20.62
CA GLY A 417 -21.59 -26.76 -20.31
C GLY A 417 -21.82 -25.42 -21.01
N GLY A 418 -22.66 -25.44 -22.06
CA GLY A 418 -22.98 -24.25 -22.82
C GLY A 418 -23.90 -23.29 -22.07
N TRP A 419 -23.62 -22.03 -22.24
CA TRP A 419 -24.51 -20.94 -21.84
C TRP A 419 -25.49 -20.69 -23.02
N SER A 420 -26.79 -20.85 -22.75
CA SER A 420 -27.87 -20.46 -23.66
C SER A 420 -28.29 -19.03 -23.34
N ASP A 421 -28.10 -18.17 -24.31
CA ASP A 421 -28.63 -16.81 -24.39
C ASP A 421 -30.15 -16.89 -24.60
N SER A 422 -30.94 -16.30 -23.72
CA SER A 422 -32.37 -16.08 -23.94
C SER A 422 -32.67 -14.60 -23.92
N GLY A 423 -32.56 -14.01 -25.11
CA GLY A 423 -33.13 -12.72 -25.40
C GLY A 423 -34.65 -12.78 -25.42
N GLY A 424 -35.30 -11.93 -24.64
CA GLY A 424 -36.74 -11.68 -24.70
C GLY A 424 -36.98 -10.23 -25.01
N GLY A 425 -37.26 -9.94 -26.28
CA GLY A 425 -37.80 -8.66 -26.72
C GLY A 425 -39.26 -8.52 -26.30
N GLY A 426 -39.69 -7.31 -25.98
CA GLY A 426 -41.07 -6.93 -25.75
C GLY A 426 -41.25 -5.47 -26.14
N ASP A 427 -41.77 -5.30 -27.36
CA ASP A 427 -42.38 -4.06 -27.86
C ASP A 427 -43.64 -3.71 -27.06
N GLY A 428 -43.92 -2.43 -26.91
CA GLY A 428 -45.20 -1.95 -26.43
C GLY A 428 -45.24 -0.43 -26.26
N GLY A 429 -45.57 0.28 -27.32
CA GLY A 429 -45.83 1.68 -27.32
C GLY A 429 -47.18 2.05 -26.67
N GLY A 430 -47.41 3.35 -26.45
CA GLY A 430 -48.74 3.89 -26.14
C GLY A 430 -48.69 5.23 -25.43
N ASP A 431 -48.94 6.21 -26.20
CA ASP A 431 -49.38 7.59 -26.00
C ASP A 431 -50.07 8.02 -24.69
N GLY A 432 -49.90 9.30 -24.37
CA GLY A 432 -51.01 10.13 -24.00
C GLY A 432 -51.01 10.86 -22.66
N SER A 433 -50.86 12.16 -22.80
CA SER A 433 -51.22 13.31 -21.93
C SER A 433 -50.28 13.73 -20.84
#